data_958cf7ab5ab02b4ef57b1f436fe8c533
#
_entry.id   958cf7ab5ab02b4ef57b1f436fe8c533
#
_cell.length_a   1.000
_cell.length_b   1.000
_cell.length_c   1.000
_cell.angle_alpha   90.00
_cell.angle_beta   90.00
_cell.angle_gamma   90.00
#
_symmetry.space_group_name_H-M   'P 1'
#
loop_
_entity.id
_entity.type
_entity.pdbx_description
1 polymer ?
#
loop_
_entity_poly.entity_id
_entity_poly.type
_entity_poly.pdbx_seq_one_letter_code
_entity_poly.pdbx_strand_id
1 'polypeptide(L)'
;ELKEGTGFTAKKTFDSADAGQHTVTVEIALIGEAAVKYKLKAGEEKFEIGGNINKAYPDLTVSLSKTTCTVGEKLLPLLSVEGAPEDAEVTYYYAPINSGYLEFEGSEAVPKIDENTAISEPGTYYVYAKTGETKNYKEERSATVELTVNEPVVEAASVTRADGTDGGTYESLPAALNAAQDGDTVKLLANHTTNWSDVEAGEYSTLAVVKKTLTLELNVWTVDYLVVGEVVSDEA
;
A
#
# COMPACT_ATOMS: atom_id res chain seq x y z
N GLU A 1 11.28 57.50 20.63
CA GLU A 1 11.22 56.56 19.50
C GLU A 1 9.88 55.86 19.53
N LEU A 2 9.16 55.82 18.39
CA LEU A 2 7.89 55.06 18.27
C LEU A 2 8.17 53.60 18.03
N LYS A 3 7.43 52.71 18.71
CA LYS A 3 7.55 51.28 18.57
C LYS A 3 6.27 50.67 17.99
N GLU A 4 6.41 49.65 17.13
CA GLU A 4 5.27 48.89 16.62
C GLU A 4 4.50 48.26 17.81
N GLY A 5 3.18 48.26 17.72
CA GLY A 5 2.27 47.78 18.78
C GLY A 5 1.94 48.79 19.88
N THR A 6 2.75 49.85 20.11
CA THR A 6 2.49 50.88 21.12
C THR A 6 2.42 52.32 20.57
N GLY A 7 3.16 52.62 19.52
CA GLY A 7 3.19 53.92 18.87
C GLY A 7 2.61 53.91 17.46
N PHE A 8 2.74 52.78 16.77
CA PHE A 8 2.17 52.58 15.44
C PHE A 8 1.82 51.13 15.19
N THR A 9 0.98 50.88 14.21
CA THR A 9 0.75 49.57 13.61
C THR A 9 1.18 49.59 12.14
N ALA A 10 1.71 48.45 11.67
CA ALA A 10 2.05 48.24 10.26
C ALA A 10 1.27 47.03 9.71
N LYS A 11 0.33 47.31 8.80
CA LYS A 11 -0.38 46.25 8.06
C LYS A 11 0.40 45.94 6.79
N LYS A 12 0.79 44.68 6.61
CA LYS A 12 1.51 44.19 5.42
C LYS A 12 0.57 43.35 4.58
N THR A 13 0.48 43.64 3.29
CA THR A 13 -0.38 42.91 2.36
C THR A 13 0.44 42.54 1.12
N PHE A 14 0.55 41.28 0.82
CA PHE A 14 1.13 40.80 -0.42
C PHE A 14 0.14 40.98 -1.56
N ASP A 15 0.63 41.22 -2.77
CA ASP A 15 -0.16 41.30 -4.00
C ASP A 15 -0.69 39.95 -4.48
N SER A 16 -0.08 38.86 -4.03
CA SER A 16 -0.52 37.48 -4.26
C SER A 16 -0.19 36.59 -3.05
N ALA A 17 -0.87 35.44 -2.94
CA ALA A 17 -0.58 34.38 -1.98
C ALA A 17 0.34 33.30 -2.58
N ASP A 18 0.67 33.40 -3.86
CA ASP A 18 1.52 32.44 -4.56
C ASP A 18 2.98 32.52 -4.12
N ALA A 19 3.72 31.45 -4.30
CA ALA A 19 5.16 31.46 -4.09
C ALA A 19 5.86 32.28 -5.18
N GLY A 20 6.88 33.02 -4.79
CA GLY A 20 7.65 33.87 -5.67
C GLY A 20 7.95 35.24 -5.10
N GLN A 21 8.51 36.11 -5.96
CA GLN A 21 8.78 37.50 -5.65
C GLN A 21 7.49 38.32 -5.78
N HIS A 22 7.19 39.13 -4.77
CA HIS A 22 5.96 39.89 -4.67
C HIS A 22 6.21 41.31 -4.25
N THR A 23 5.23 42.19 -4.54
CA THR A 23 5.13 43.50 -3.94
C THR A 23 4.34 43.40 -2.65
N VAL A 24 4.92 43.89 -1.57
CA VAL A 24 4.27 44.01 -0.26
C VAL A 24 3.90 45.46 -0.01
N THR A 25 2.63 45.71 0.05
CA THR A 25 2.11 47.01 0.50
C THR A 25 2.17 47.09 2.01
N VAL A 26 2.81 48.12 2.55
CA VAL A 26 2.88 48.39 3.99
C VAL A 26 2.08 49.65 4.28
N GLU A 27 1.04 49.51 5.10
CA GLU A 27 0.22 50.63 5.57
C GLU A 27 0.53 50.88 7.05
N ILE A 28 0.94 52.12 7.39
CA ILE A 28 1.26 52.54 8.76
C ILE A 28 0.13 53.39 9.33
N ALA A 29 -0.28 53.07 10.56
CA ALA A 29 -1.20 53.88 11.34
C ALA A 29 -0.61 54.17 12.72
N LEU A 30 -0.61 55.45 13.12
CA LEU A 30 -0.27 55.84 14.49
C LEU A 30 -1.39 55.42 15.45
N ILE A 31 -1.01 54.92 16.64
CA ILE A 31 -1.96 54.50 17.67
C ILE A 31 -1.62 55.09 19.03
N GLY A 32 -2.61 55.08 19.94
CA GLY A 32 -2.46 55.56 21.32
C GLY A 32 -2.02 57.00 21.38
N GLU A 33 -1.10 57.30 22.29
CA GLU A 33 -0.58 58.66 22.47
C GLU A 33 0.13 59.23 21.23
N ALA A 34 0.72 58.33 20.41
CA ALA A 34 1.40 58.76 19.18
C ALA A 34 0.41 59.35 18.17
N ALA A 35 -0.80 58.79 18.06
CA ALA A 35 -1.84 59.33 17.18
C ALA A 35 -2.34 60.73 17.59
N VAL A 36 -2.19 61.08 18.88
CA VAL A 36 -2.54 62.41 19.42
C VAL A 36 -1.41 63.43 19.21
N LYS A 37 -0.17 62.98 19.39
CA LYS A 37 1.01 63.84 19.43
C LYS A 37 1.65 64.05 18.04
N TYR A 38 1.46 63.14 17.11
CA TYR A 38 2.14 63.13 15.82
C TYR A 38 1.14 62.93 14.67
N LYS A 39 1.57 63.29 13.48
CA LYS A 39 0.89 62.98 12.22
C LYS A 39 1.90 62.40 11.24
N LEU A 40 1.50 61.42 10.48
CA LEU A 40 2.26 60.98 9.33
C LEU A 40 2.23 62.05 8.25
N LYS A 41 3.32 62.21 7.51
CA LYS A 41 3.36 63.10 6.37
C LYS A 41 2.46 62.54 5.27
N ALA A 42 1.67 63.39 4.63
CA ALA A 42 0.77 62.98 3.58
C ALA A 42 1.52 62.21 2.46
N GLY A 43 1.05 61.02 2.15
CA GLY A 43 1.67 60.10 1.18
C GLY A 43 2.74 59.16 1.75
N GLU A 44 3.06 59.27 3.05
CA GLU A 44 3.99 58.37 3.73
C GLU A 44 3.28 57.31 4.61
N GLU A 45 1.94 57.28 4.59
CA GLU A 45 1.12 56.30 5.29
C GLU A 45 1.17 54.92 4.62
N LYS A 46 1.56 54.89 3.34
CA LYS A 46 1.59 53.69 2.52
C LYS A 46 2.83 53.68 1.63
N PHE A 47 3.53 52.56 1.60
CA PHE A 47 4.67 52.34 0.71
C PHE A 47 4.77 50.86 0.30
N GLU A 48 5.55 50.59 -0.72
CA GLU A 48 5.75 49.26 -1.27
C GLU A 48 7.20 48.79 -1.05
N ILE A 49 7.35 47.54 -0.72
CA ILE A 49 8.65 46.85 -0.60
C ILE A 49 8.60 45.50 -1.33
N GLY A 50 9.76 45.00 -1.69
CA GLY A 50 9.86 43.60 -2.19
C GLY A 50 9.68 42.62 -1.05
N GLY A 51 8.99 41.51 -1.34
CA GLY A 51 8.84 40.36 -0.47
C GLY A 51 8.96 39.08 -1.25
N ASN A 52 9.22 37.98 -0.56
CA ASN A 52 9.27 36.65 -1.17
C ASN A 52 8.42 35.68 -0.35
N ILE A 53 7.60 34.89 -1.05
CA ILE A 53 6.89 33.72 -0.50
C ILE A 53 7.59 32.46 -1.00
N ASN A 54 8.10 31.66 -0.08
CA ASN A 54 8.75 30.40 -0.43
C ASN A 54 7.70 29.30 -0.70
N LYS A 55 8.00 28.39 -1.62
CA LYS A 55 7.22 27.18 -1.79
C LYS A 55 7.19 26.35 -0.50
N ALA A 56 6.02 25.86 -0.16
CA ALA A 56 5.83 24.96 0.97
C ALA A 56 6.14 23.51 0.58
N TYR A 57 6.33 22.64 1.56
CA TYR A 57 6.29 21.18 1.38
C TYR A 57 4.85 20.71 1.64
N PRO A 58 4.25 19.88 0.78
CA PRO A 58 2.96 19.29 1.08
C PRO A 58 3.11 18.23 2.19
N ASP A 59 2.07 18.06 3.00
CA ASP A 59 1.99 17.00 4.02
C ASP A 59 1.38 15.75 3.39
N LEU A 60 2.21 15.01 2.66
CA LEU A 60 1.81 13.91 1.80
C LEU A 60 1.71 12.59 2.57
N THR A 61 0.54 11.98 2.58
CA THR A 61 0.30 10.67 3.19
C THR A 61 -0.28 9.71 2.18
N VAL A 62 0.34 8.52 2.02
CA VAL A 62 -0.20 7.41 1.25
C VAL A 62 -0.86 6.40 2.19
N SER A 63 -1.95 5.79 1.76
CA SER A 63 -2.63 4.72 2.50
C SER A 63 -3.08 3.59 1.58
N LEU A 64 -3.27 2.41 2.17
CA LEU A 64 -3.76 1.21 1.53
C LEU A 64 -5.17 0.88 2.04
N SER A 65 -6.10 0.56 1.13
CA SER A 65 -7.44 0.06 1.51
C SER A 65 -7.39 -1.31 2.19
N LYS A 66 -6.33 -2.08 1.92
CA LYS A 66 -5.96 -3.34 2.60
C LYS A 66 -4.45 -3.52 2.59
N THR A 67 -3.88 -4.08 3.63
CA THR A 67 -2.44 -4.30 3.79
C THR A 67 -1.95 -5.63 3.21
N THR A 68 -2.86 -6.43 2.67
CA THR A 68 -2.57 -7.71 2.03
C THR A 68 -3.26 -7.81 0.68
N CYS A 69 -2.60 -8.38 -0.31
CA CYS A 69 -3.18 -8.75 -1.60
C CYS A 69 -2.60 -10.09 -2.08
N THR A 70 -3.07 -10.56 -3.23
CA THR A 70 -2.61 -11.81 -3.85
C THR A 70 -1.75 -11.49 -5.07
N VAL A 71 -0.77 -12.33 -5.36
CA VAL A 71 0.01 -12.29 -6.61
C VAL A 71 -0.93 -12.10 -7.80
N GLY A 72 -0.59 -11.14 -8.68
CA GLY A 72 -1.38 -10.79 -9.86
C GLY A 72 -2.52 -9.78 -9.60
N GLU A 73 -2.80 -9.42 -8.35
CA GLU A 73 -3.79 -8.38 -8.05
C GLU A 73 -3.25 -7.00 -8.38
N LYS A 74 -4.10 -6.16 -8.98
CA LYS A 74 -3.73 -4.80 -9.37
C LYS A 74 -3.56 -3.91 -8.15
N LEU A 75 -2.46 -3.15 -8.11
CA LEU A 75 -2.09 -2.34 -6.94
C LEU A 75 -2.80 -0.99 -6.89
N LEU A 76 -2.95 -0.31 -8.03
CA LEU A 76 -3.46 1.06 -8.06
C LEU A 76 -4.82 1.24 -7.37
N PRO A 77 -5.80 0.30 -7.48
CA PRO A 77 -7.07 0.41 -6.78
C PRO A 77 -6.98 0.29 -5.26
N LEU A 78 -5.85 -0.18 -4.73
CA LEU A 78 -5.62 -0.31 -3.29
C LEU A 78 -5.11 0.99 -2.66
N LEU A 79 -4.66 1.94 -3.47
CA LEU A 79 -3.91 3.12 -3.04
C LEU A 79 -4.81 4.35 -2.94
N SER A 80 -4.54 5.16 -1.95
CA SER A 80 -5.04 6.53 -1.84
C SER A 80 -3.96 7.45 -1.30
N VAL A 81 -4.06 8.74 -1.62
CA VAL A 81 -3.14 9.77 -1.13
C VAL A 81 -3.93 10.94 -0.59
N GLU A 82 -3.47 11.51 0.51
CA GLU A 82 -3.96 12.75 1.11
C GLU A 82 -2.84 13.78 1.16
N GLY A 83 -3.21 15.06 1.23
CA GLY A 83 -2.26 16.16 1.34
C GLY A 83 -1.56 16.55 0.05
N ALA A 84 -1.84 15.88 -1.08
CA ALA A 84 -1.32 16.28 -2.39
C ALA A 84 -1.98 17.59 -2.84
N PRO A 85 -1.19 18.58 -3.34
CA PRO A 85 -1.76 19.77 -3.98
C PRO A 85 -2.62 19.39 -5.19
N GLU A 86 -3.73 20.11 -5.41
CA GLU A 86 -4.68 19.81 -6.50
C GLU A 86 -4.05 19.87 -7.91
N ASP A 87 -3.00 20.71 -8.06
CA ASP A 87 -2.26 20.91 -9.31
C ASP A 87 -1.02 20.03 -9.43
N ALA A 88 -0.76 19.14 -8.45
CA ALA A 88 0.39 18.25 -8.46
C ALA A 88 0.08 16.91 -9.15
N GLU A 89 1.00 16.46 -9.99
CA GLU A 89 1.00 15.07 -10.46
C GLU A 89 1.41 14.14 -9.32
N VAL A 90 0.60 13.11 -9.05
CA VAL A 90 0.91 12.07 -8.06
C VAL A 90 1.36 10.82 -8.78
N THR A 91 2.52 10.30 -8.39
CA THR A 91 3.06 9.03 -8.87
C THR A 91 3.29 8.09 -7.69
N TYR A 92 2.85 6.84 -7.82
CA TYR A 92 3.08 5.80 -6.82
C TYR A 92 4.23 4.89 -7.22
N TYR A 93 4.93 4.36 -6.22
CA TYR A 93 6.09 3.50 -6.39
C TYR A 93 6.02 2.32 -5.42
N TYR A 94 6.67 1.21 -5.77
CA TYR A 94 6.81 0.05 -4.87
C TYR A 94 8.19 -0.57 -4.99
N ALA A 95 8.65 -1.20 -3.90
CA ALA A 95 9.89 -1.96 -3.88
C ALA A 95 9.84 -3.06 -2.84
N PRO A 96 10.47 -4.24 -3.09
CA PRO A 96 10.64 -5.27 -2.07
C PRO A 96 11.36 -4.71 -0.84
N ILE A 97 10.95 -5.11 0.36
CA ILE A 97 11.48 -4.58 1.64
C ILE A 97 13.01 -4.74 1.78
N ASN A 98 13.57 -5.79 1.18
CA ASN A 98 14.99 -6.13 1.26
C ASN A 98 15.82 -5.63 0.05
N SER A 99 15.23 -4.80 -0.82
CA SER A 99 15.87 -4.41 -2.08
C SER A 99 16.92 -3.30 -1.95
N GLY A 100 16.98 -2.60 -0.79
CA GLY A 100 17.83 -1.42 -0.60
C GLY A 100 17.39 -0.17 -1.38
N TYR A 101 16.33 -0.25 -2.19
CA TYR A 101 15.85 0.86 -3.02
C TYR A 101 15.41 2.10 -2.22
N LEU A 102 15.04 1.93 -0.95
CA LEU A 102 14.63 3.05 -0.10
C LEU A 102 15.81 3.90 0.40
N GLU A 103 17.03 3.36 0.36
CA GLU A 103 18.25 4.07 0.77
C GLU A 103 18.80 4.98 -0.34
N PHE A 104 18.33 4.81 -1.58
CA PHE A 104 18.76 5.60 -2.74
C PHE A 104 17.67 6.60 -3.14
N GLU A 105 17.63 7.74 -2.48
CA GLU A 105 16.83 8.87 -2.95
C GLU A 105 17.24 9.25 -4.40
N GLY A 106 16.25 9.18 -5.31
CA GLY A 106 16.42 9.60 -6.70
C GLY A 106 16.84 8.51 -7.69
N SER A 107 16.87 7.23 -7.29
CA SER A 107 17.08 6.13 -8.23
C SER A 107 15.90 6.02 -9.21
N GLU A 108 16.14 6.23 -10.51
CA GLU A 108 15.17 5.95 -11.60
C GLU A 108 14.76 4.47 -11.68
N ALA A 109 15.38 3.62 -10.86
CA ALA A 109 15.21 2.16 -10.87
C ALA A 109 14.01 1.65 -10.05
N VAL A 110 13.33 2.51 -9.27
CA VAL A 110 12.16 2.08 -8.50
C VAL A 110 10.94 1.98 -9.41
N PRO A 111 10.28 0.82 -9.51
CA PRO A 111 9.11 0.65 -10.35
C PRO A 111 7.97 1.58 -9.96
N LYS A 112 7.34 2.20 -10.98
CA LYS A 112 6.11 2.98 -10.82
C LYS A 112 4.90 2.06 -10.79
N ILE A 113 3.86 2.48 -10.10
CA ILE A 113 2.57 1.82 -10.10
C ILE A 113 1.64 2.56 -11.07
N ASP A 114 1.16 1.84 -12.07
CA ASP A 114 0.16 2.28 -13.03
C ASP A 114 -1.10 1.39 -12.96
N GLU A 115 -2.04 1.61 -13.86
CA GLU A 115 -3.31 0.86 -13.95
C GLU A 115 -3.14 -0.66 -14.22
N ASN A 116 -1.97 -1.06 -14.73
CA ASN A 116 -1.66 -2.44 -15.08
C ASN A 116 -0.72 -3.11 -14.09
N THR A 117 -0.14 -2.35 -13.18
CA THR A 117 0.86 -2.87 -12.25
C THR A 117 0.25 -3.89 -11.28
N ALA A 118 0.81 -5.09 -11.30
CA ALA A 118 0.56 -6.18 -10.39
C ALA A 118 1.88 -6.83 -10.00
N ILE A 119 2.01 -7.26 -8.74
CA ILE A 119 3.22 -7.93 -8.26
C ILE A 119 3.13 -9.43 -8.59
N SER A 120 4.18 -9.98 -9.19
CA SER A 120 4.25 -11.38 -9.64
C SER A 120 4.88 -12.33 -8.62
N GLU A 121 5.50 -11.81 -7.57
CA GLU A 121 6.19 -12.60 -6.56
C GLU A 121 5.61 -12.32 -5.17
N PRO A 122 5.38 -13.35 -4.34
CA PRO A 122 4.94 -13.17 -2.96
C PRO A 122 6.04 -12.51 -2.12
N GLY A 123 5.65 -11.76 -1.11
CA GLY A 123 6.59 -11.08 -0.23
C GLY A 123 6.03 -9.80 0.37
N THR A 124 6.87 -9.07 1.10
CA THR A 124 6.53 -7.78 1.66
C THR A 124 7.17 -6.66 0.85
N TYR A 125 6.40 -5.64 0.55
CA TYR A 125 6.77 -4.51 -0.27
C TYR A 125 6.52 -3.21 0.46
N TYR A 126 7.39 -2.23 0.25
CA TYR A 126 7.11 -0.85 0.59
C TYR A 126 6.43 -0.16 -0.58
N VAL A 127 5.41 0.64 -0.27
CA VAL A 127 4.71 1.49 -1.23
C VAL A 127 4.78 2.93 -0.74
N TYR A 128 4.99 3.89 -1.64
CA TYR A 128 4.98 5.31 -1.35
C TYR A 128 4.47 6.13 -2.54
N ALA A 129 4.06 7.35 -2.26
CA ALA A 129 3.66 8.32 -3.26
C ALA A 129 4.69 9.46 -3.38
N LYS A 130 4.79 10.05 -4.56
CA LYS A 130 5.58 11.26 -4.85
C LYS A 130 4.71 12.28 -5.55
N THR A 131 4.82 13.54 -5.16
CA THR A 131 4.24 14.65 -5.92
C THR A 131 5.31 15.37 -6.71
N GLY A 132 4.96 15.84 -7.90
CA GLY A 132 5.76 16.78 -8.64
C GLY A 132 5.75 18.17 -8.01
N GLU A 133 6.72 19.00 -8.39
CA GLU A 133 6.78 20.41 -8.01
C GLU A 133 5.64 21.18 -8.68
N THR A 134 4.98 22.07 -7.92
CA THR A 134 3.94 22.98 -8.44
C THR A 134 4.35 24.44 -8.27
N LYS A 135 3.43 25.35 -8.56
CA LYS A 135 3.67 26.79 -8.38
C LYS A 135 3.98 27.12 -6.91
N ASN A 136 3.22 26.55 -5.97
CA ASN A 136 3.25 26.88 -4.56
C ASN A 136 3.91 25.82 -3.67
N TYR A 137 4.16 24.61 -4.20
CA TYR A 137 4.70 23.51 -3.44
C TYR A 137 5.95 22.93 -4.12
N LYS A 138 6.87 22.47 -3.30
CA LYS A 138 8.02 21.66 -3.72
C LYS A 138 7.56 20.23 -3.99
N GLU A 139 8.37 19.48 -4.74
CA GLU A 139 8.21 18.03 -4.80
C GLU A 139 8.35 17.43 -3.39
N GLU A 140 7.57 16.40 -3.11
CA GLU A 140 7.59 15.71 -1.82
C GLU A 140 7.31 14.23 -2.01
N ARG A 141 7.77 13.45 -1.04
CA ARG A 141 7.57 12.02 -0.95
C ARG A 141 6.87 11.69 0.37
N SER A 142 5.85 10.83 0.32
CA SER A 142 5.21 10.30 1.52
C SER A 142 6.13 9.38 2.32
N ALA A 143 5.79 9.13 3.59
CA ALA A 143 6.26 7.94 4.28
C ALA A 143 5.84 6.67 3.51
N THR A 144 6.55 5.57 3.75
CA THR A 144 6.21 4.27 3.15
C THR A 144 5.12 3.57 3.95
N VAL A 145 4.29 2.79 3.25
CA VAL A 145 3.38 1.81 3.85
C VAL A 145 3.76 0.40 3.39
N GLU A 146 3.52 -0.59 4.22
CA GLU A 146 3.84 -1.98 3.91
C GLU A 146 2.64 -2.69 3.28
N LEU A 147 2.90 -3.45 2.21
CA LEU A 147 1.95 -4.31 1.53
C LEU A 147 2.51 -5.73 1.51
N THR A 148 1.76 -6.69 2.05
CA THR A 148 2.09 -8.12 1.95
C THR A 148 1.36 -8.72 0.75
N VAL A 149 2.12 -9.31 -0.15
CA VAL A 149 1.62 -10.04 -1.32
C VAL A 149 1.72 -11.54 -1.02
N ASN A 150 0.58 -12.22 -1.01
CA ASN A 150 0.48 -13.65 -0.74
C ASN A 150 0.41 -14.42 -2.06
N GLU A 151 0.85 -15.68 -2.03
CA GLU A 151 0.54 -16.60 -3.12
C GLU A 151 -0.98 -16.79 -3.26
N PRO A 152 -1.49 -17.01 -4.47
CA PRO A 152 -2.88 -17.37 -4.65
C PRO A 152 -3.15 -18.70 -3.97
N VAL A 153 -4.23 -18.78 -3.19
CA VAL A 153 -4.69 -20.06 -2.65
C VAL A 153 -5.18 -20.90 -3.82
N VAL A 154 -4.47 -21.99 -4.10
CA VAL A 154 -4.89 -22.96 -5.11
C VAL A 154 -5.84 -23.93 -4.43
N GLU A 155 -7.11 -23.88 -4.80
CA GLU A 155 -8.07 -24.89 -4.38
C GLU A 155 -7.80 -26.18 -5.17
N ALA A 156 -7.25 -27.20 -4.49
CA ALA A 156 -6.88 -28.46 -5.11
C ALA A 156 -7.96 -29.55 -4.99
N ALA A 157 -8.80 -29.45 -3.96
CA ALA A 157 -9.92 -30.35 -3.76
C ALA A 157 -11.06 -29.71 -2.98
N SER A 158 -12.30 -30.19 -3.17
CA SER A 158 -13.46 -29.84 -2.38
C SER A 158 -14.07 -31.08 -1.71
N VAL A 159 -14.74 -30.87 -0.58
CA VAL A 159 -15.46 -31.94 0.14
C VAL A 159 -16.94 -31.62 0.13
N THR A 160 -17.75 -32.61 -0.25
CA THR A 160 -19.21 -32.59 -0.05
C THR A 160 -19.56 -33.63 1.00
N ARG A 161 -20.29 -33.25 2.04
CA ARG A 161 -20.69 -34.16 3.11
C ARG A 161 -21.67 -35.20 2.61
N ALA A 162 -21.77 -36.35 3.32
CA ALA A 162 -22.69 -37.42 3.01
C ALA A 162 -24.16 -36.97 2.93
N ASP A 163 -24.53 -35.91 3.63
CA ASP A 163 -25.87 -35.31 3.61
C ASP A 163 -26.07 -34.28 2.47
N GLY A 164 -25.07 -34.08 1.62
CA GLY A 164 -25.06 -33.14 0.51
C GLY A 164 -24.68 -31.71 0.89
N THR A 165 -24.34 -31.42 2.14
CA THR A 165 -23.88 -30.09 2.55
C THR A 165 -22.42 -29.85 2.14
N ASP A 166 -22.03 -28.55 2.05
CA ASP A 166 -20.67 -28.15 1.73
C ASP A 166 -19.73 -28.50 2.90
N GLY A 167 -18.67 -29.21 2.61
CA GLY A 167 -17.57 -29.56 3.52
C GLY A 167 -16.34 -28.67 3.35
N GLY A 168 -16.37 -27.70 2.42
CA GLY A 168 -15.31 -26.74 2.16
C GLY A 168 -14.36 -27.11 1.02
N THR A 169 -13.49 -26.16 0.66
CA THR A 169 -12.39 -26.35 -0.31
C THR A 169 -11.04 -26.38 0.41
N TYR A 170 -10.05 -27.05 -0.19
CA TYR A 170 -8.76 -27.34 0.42
C TYR A 170 -7.63 -27.14 -0.58
N GLU A 171 -6.51 -26.65 -0.08
CA GLU A 171 -5.30 -26.35 -0.85
C GLU A 171 -4.56 -27.60 -1.35
N SER A 172 -4.90 -28.77 -0.83
CA SER A 172 -4.31 -30.02 -1.25
C SER A 172 -5.28 -31.18 -1.10
N LEU A 173 -5.10 -32.24 -1.93
CA LEU A 173 -5.86 -33.48 -1.79
C LEU A 173 -5.67 -34.13 -0.41
N PRO A 174 -4.44 -34.25 0.15
CA PRO A 174 -4.25 -34.78 1.51
C PRO A 174 -5.04 -34.02 2.58
N ALA A 175 -5.09 -32.66 2.49
CA ALA A 175 -5.87 -31.86 3.44
C ALA A 175 -7.38 -32.15 3.34
N ALA A 176 -7.92 -32.26 2.11
CA ALA A 176 -9.31 -32.61 1.88
C ALA A 176 -9.64 -34.02 2.41
N LEU A 177 -8.78 -35.03 2.13
CA LEU A 177 -8.96 -36.40 2.62
C LEU A 177 -8.90 -36.47 4.15
N ASN A 178 -8.06 -35.71 4.81
CA ASN A 178 -8.00 -35.60 6.26
C ASN A 178 -9.27 -34.98 6.86
N ALA A 179 -9.83 -33.96 6.23
CA ALA A 179 -11.04 -33.28 6.68
C ALA A 179 -12.33 -34.02 6.36
N ALA A 180 -12.34 -34.90 5.35
CA ALA A 180 -13.48 -35.69 4.96
C ALA A 180 -13.89 -36.67 6.07
N GLN A 181 -15.16 -37.08 6.11
CA GLN A 181 -15.76 -38.06 7.00
C GLN A 181 -16.24 -39.27 6.21
N ASP A 182 -16.63 -40.36 6.90
CA ASP A 182 -17.22 -41.51 6.24
C ASP A 182 -18.48 -41.16 5.47
N GLY A 183 -18.56 -41.56 4.22
CA GLY A 183 -19.66 -41.25 3.30
C GLY A 183 -19.53 -39.97 2.53
N ASP A 184 -18.52 -39.14 2.81
CA ASP A 184 -18.29 -37.87 2.08
C ASP A 184 -17.79 -38.13 0.65
N THR A 185 -17.96 -37.12 -0.20
CA THR A 185 -17.37 -37.07 -1.53
C THR A 185 -16.25 -36.03 -1.56
N VAL A 186 -15.06 -36.44 -1.93
CA VAL A 186 -13.90 -35.56 -2.19
C VAL A 186 -13.72 -35.45 -3.70
N LYS A 187 -13.79 -34.21 -4.20
CA LYS A 187 -13.69 -33.89 -5.62
C LYS A 187 -12.39 -33.15 -5.91
N LEU A 188 -11.58 -33.63 -6.86
CA LEU A 188 -10.39 -32.92 -7.32
C LEU A 188 -10.77 -31.66 -8.13
N LEU A 189 -10.04 -30.59 -7.88
CA LEU A 189 -10.09 -29.32 -8.59
C LEU A 189 -8.76 -29.01 -9.32
N ALA A 190 -7.69 -29.76 -9.01
CA ALA A 190 -6.38 -29.72 -9.66
C ALA A 190 -5.71 -31.08 -9.65
N ASN A 191 -4.64 -31.26 -10.44
CA ASN A 191 -3.80 -32.46 -10.36
C ASN A 191 -3.15 -32.53 -8.98
N HIS A 192 -3.10 -33.74 -8.46
CA HIS A 192 -2.31 -34.06 -7.26
C HIS A 192 -1.00 -34.73 -7.63
N THR A 193 0.11 -34.18 -7.11
CA THR A 193 1.45 -34.74 -7.27
C THR A 193 2.08 -34.95 -5.90
N THR A 194 2.52 -36.15 -5.63
CA THR A 194 3.22 -36.50 -4.39
C THR A 194 4.67 -36.03 -4.44
N ASN A 195 5.13 -35.34 -3.42
CA ASN A 195 6.55 -35.01 -3.29
C ASN A 195 7.32 -36.18 -2.69
N TRP A 196 7.95 -36.95 -3.55
CA TRP A 196 8.68 -38.15 -3.13
C TRP A 196 9.90 -37.84 -2.28
N SER A 197 10.54 -36.70 -2.42
CA SER A 197 11.65 -36.31 -1.54
C SER A 197 11.22 -36.17 -0.08
N ASP A 198 10.02 -35.66 0.16
CA ASP A 198 9.45 -35.54 1.50
C ASP A 198 9.07 -36.91 2.05
N VAL A 199 8.47 -37.76 1.21
CA VAL A 199 8.12 -39.16 1.58
C VAL A 199 9.35 -39.97 1.97
N GLU A 200 10.45 -39.87 1.21
CA GLU A 200 11.73 -40.51 1.51
C GLU A 200 12.37 -39.96 2.79
N ALA A 201 12.13 -38.68 3.13
CA ALA A 201 12.54 -38.10 4.38
C ALA A 201 11.64 -38.43 5.58
N GLY A 202 10.56 -39.22 5.36
CA GLY A 202 9.58 -39.56 6.38
C GLY A 202 8.48 -38.52 6.59
N GLU A 203 8.39 -37.52 5.70
CA GLU A 203 7.36 -36.50 5.71
C GLU A 203 6.23 -36.86 4.73
N TYR A 204 5.08 -37.24 5.26
CA TYR A 204 3.94 -37.75 4.46
C TYR A 204 2.86 -36.71 4.18
N SER A 205 3.16 -35.43 4.34
CA SER A 205 2.20 -34.34 4.19
C SER A 205 1.63 -34.21 2.76
N THR A 206 2.40 -34.59 1.76
CA THR A 206 2.00 -34.57 0.33
C THR A 206 1.40 -35.91 -0.13
N LEU A 207 1.42 -36.95 0.70
CA LEU A 207 0.89 -38.28 0.34
C LEU A 207 -0.64 -38.28 0.51
N ALA A 208 -1.35 -38.63 -0.55
CA ALA A 208 -2.79 -38.82 -0.51
C ALA A 208 -3.14 -40.16 0.13
N VAL A 209 -3.67 -40.13 1.37
CA VAL A 209 -4.00 -41.34 2.14
C VAL A 209 -5.50 -41.34 2.45
N VAL A 210 -6.20 -42.35 1.97
CA VAL A 210 -7.63 -42.60 2.24
C VAL A 210 -7.75 -43.58 3.40
N LYS A 211 -8.18 -43.08 4.57
CA LYS A 211 -8.40 -43.88 5.80
C LYS A 211 -9.88 -44.08 6.13
N LYS A 212 -10.76 -43.62 5.29
CA LYS A 212 -12.22 -43.52 5.52
C LYS A 212 -12.96 -44.10 4.32
N THR A 213 -14.22 -44.47 4.53
CA THR A 213 -15.11 -44.85 3.43
C THR A 213 -15.64 -43.55 2.80
N LEU A 214 -15.18 -43.22 1.61
CA LEU A 214 -15.57 -42.01 0.88
C LEU A 214 -15.59 -42.24 -0.63
N THR A 215 -16.16 -41.33 -1.37
CA THR A 215 -16.08 -41.27 -2.83
C THR A 215 -15.01 -40.24 -3.23
N LEU A 216 -14.08 -40.65 -4.09
CA LEU A 216 -13.09 -39.75 -4.69
C LEU A 216 -13.45 -39.50 -6.16
N GLU A 217 -13.84 -38.24 -6.48
CA GLU A 217 -14.14 -37.83 -7.86
C GLU A 217 -12.90 -37.18 -8.49
N LEU A 218 -12.30 -37.81 -9.46
CA LEU A 218 -11.11 -37.30 -10.14
C LEU A 218 -11.43 -36.24 -11.19
N ASN A 219 -12.66 -36.24 -11.77
CA ASN A 219 -13.01 -35.43 -12.92
C ASN A 219 -12.02 -35.62 -14.09
N VAL A 220 -11.41 -34.50 -14.53
CA VAL A 220 -10.36 -34.50 -15.56
C VAL A 220 -8.94 -34.47 -14.97
N TRP A 221 -8.83 -34.43 -13.64
CA TRP A 221 -7.57 -34.31 -12.92
C TRP A 221 -6.96 -35.68 -12.60
N THR A 222 -5.69 -35.70 -12.29
CA THR A 222 -4.93 -36.92 -12.00
C THR A 222 -4.40 -36.93 -10.58
N VAL A 223 -4.27 -38.13 -10.03
CA VAL A 223 -3.53 -38.42 -8.78
C VAL A 223 -2.40 -39.34 -9.18
N ASP A 224 -1.17 -38.98 -8.94
CA ASP A 224 0.01 -39.80 -9.29
C ASP A 224 0.17 -40.99 -8.35
N TYR A 225 -0.21 -40.83 -7.10
CA TYR A 225 -0.16 -41.90 -6.10
C TYR A 225 -1.25 -41.72 -5.04
N LEU A 226 -1.89 -42.83 -4.66
CA LEU A 226 -2.94 -42.87 -3.66
C LEU A 226 -2.73 -44.11 -2.76
N VAL A 227 -2.69 -43.86 -1.45
CA VAL A 227 -2.67 -44.97 -0.46
C VAL A 227 -4.06 -45.16 0.09
N VAL A 228 -4.53 -46.40 0.12
CA VAL A 228 -5.79 -46.77 0.77
C VAL A 228 -5.46 -47.64 1.99
N GLY A 229 -5.78 -47.14 3.17
CA GLY A 229 -5.45 -47.80 4.43
C GLY A 229 -4.46 -46.99 5.28
N GLU A 230 -3.67 -47.66 6.09
CA GLU A 230 -2.66 -47.03 6.93
C GLU A 230 -1.28 -47.09 6.27
N VAL A 231 -0.50 -46.03 6.37
CA VAL A 231 0.91 -46.03 6.06
C VAL A 231 1.62 -46.70 7.23
N VAL A 232 2.16 -47.87 7.02
CA VAL A 232 3.01 -48.54 8.02
C VAL A 232 4.46 -48.19 7.70
N SER A 233 5.12 -47.40 8.56
CA SER A 233 6.56 -47.22 8.49
C SER A 233 7.19 -48.56 8.98
N ASP A 234 7.98 -49.20 8.14
CA ASP A 234 8.87 -50.26 8.61
C ASP A 234 9.90 -49.61 9.55
N GLU A 235 9.69 -49.71 10.85
CA GLU A 235 10.74 -49.43 11.81
C GLU A 235 11.80 -50.54 11.64
N ALA A 236 12.94 -50.16 11.06
CA ALA A 236 14.12 -51.00 10.98
C ALA A 236 14.96 -50.89 12.26
#